data_fc3c31b953365b5bf8efdc0e27945101
#
_entry.id   fc3c31b953365b5bf8efdc0e27945101
#
_cell.length_a   1.000
_cell.length_b   1.000
_cell.length_c   1.000
_cell.angle_alpha   90.00
_cell.angle_beta   90.00
_cell.angle_gamma   90.00
#
_symmetry.space_group_name_H-M   'P 1'
#
loop_
_entity.id
_entity.type
_entity.pdbx_description
1 polymer ?
#
loop_
_entity_poly.entity_id
_entity_poly.type
_entity_poly.pdbx_seq_one_letter_code
_entity_poly.pdbx_strand_id
1 'polypeptide(L)'
;MHPQHSRFALEGFDTDPMQTKQTINEGLKRGYVITIAAGDIAAKIDSEIKKVAPQVRMPGFRPGKVPANLVKKMHGEQLHAQVINDTVRDSVDELIRSEELRPAMQPSVALDENYEEGKDAEITVELEVLPEIEAPDTDGLKLEKLVVPVTDEQVMEAIEGIAGQNKSYKDAAKTKKAAEGNQVVIDFVGKLDGEPFEGGAAEDAPLVIGSDTFIPGFEEQLVGVKAGDEKTITVTFPDEYQAEHLAGKEATFDVTVKAVKVETETGIDDEFAKNLGLDSLDKLKELMRGQLEQQTAGLTRTQMKRALLDQLAAGHDFPVPQGMVDAEFEQIWAQLQQEAAKEEDPEAALKQIEDEKDDYKAIAERRVRLGLLLSEIGQANGVEITSQEMSMLVQQAASQYREEDRERFMQYIQQEPMAAAQLRAPLYEDKVVDFLFDKAEVTEREVTQEELQAAIEADEDVEAEKEKVKAEPKTKKASAKKAAPKKSAASEKAADDGDETKPAAKKAPAKKAAATGDKDDKGDKGDKGDKGDKPAAKKAAPKKTAAAKKPAAKKAPTKKAADTK
;
A
#
# COMPACT_ATOMS: atom_id res chain seq x y z
N MET A 1 -29.74 25.09 -49.42
CA MET A 1 -29.63 23.95 -50.37
C MET A 1 -28.82 22.88 -49.67
N HIS A 2 -29.52 21.94 -49.04
CA HIS A 2 -28.90 20.77 -48.42
C HIS A 2 -28.95 19.63 -49.42
N PRO A 3 -27.87 18.85 -49.59
CA PRO A 3 -27.95 17.63 -50.37
C PRO A 3 -28.49 16.49 -49.46
N GLN A 4 -29.66 15.98 -49.85
CA GLN A 4 -30.18 14.73 -49.33
C GLN A 4 -29.31 13.58 -49.87
N HIS A 5 -28.59 12.88 -48.98
CA HIS A 5 -27.99 11.60 -49.31
C HIS A 5 -29.04 10.50 -49.24
N SER A 6 -29.42 10.05 -50.42
CA SER A 6 -30.22 8.86 -50.69
C SER A 6 -29.55 7.64 -50.07
N ARG A 7 -30.19 7.04 -49.06
CA ARG A 7 -29.87 5.71 -48.57
C ARG A 7 -30.26 4.68 -49.61
N PHE A 8 -29.30 4.10 -50.29
CA PHE A 8 -29.46 2.82 -50.97
C PHE A 8 -29.59 1.74 -49.90
N ALA A 9 -30.77 1.15 -49.81
CA ALA A 9 -31.03 -0.08 -49.08
C ALA A 9 -30.29 -1.23 -49.79
N LEU A 10 -29.25 -1.74 -49.17
CA LEU A 10 -28.73 -3.08 -49.46
C LEU A 10 -29.53 -4.03 -48.54
N GLU A 11 -30.57 -4.64 -49.13
CA GLU A 11 -31.19 -5.85 -48.57
C GLU A 11 -30.15 -6.97 -48.65
N GLY A 12 -29.63 -7.39 -47.51
CA GLY A 12 -28.70 -8.50 -47.40
C GLY A 12 -28.43 -8.85 -45.94
N PHE A 13 -29.27 -9.71 -45.36
CA PHE A 13 -29.02 -10.51 -44.17
C PHE A 13 -28.43 -9.77 -42.96
N ASP A 14 -29.19 -8.86 -42.35
CA ASP A 14 -29.06 -8.50 -40.96
C ASP A 14 -29.84 -9.54 -40.12
N THR A 15 -29.26 -10.69 -39.89
CA THR A 15 -29.55 -11.47 -38.69
C THR A 15 -28.60 -10.95 -37.65
N ASP A 16 -29.02 -9.93 -36.92
CA ASP A 16 -28.39 -9.55 -35.65
C ASP A 16 -28.58 -10.76 -34.72
N PRO A 17 -27.52 -11.54 -34.43
CA PRO A 17 -27.64 -12.79 -33.67
C PRO A 17 -28.02 -12.56 -32.21
N MET A 18 -28.10 -11.30 -31.79
CA MET A 18 -28.28 -10.90 -30.41
C MET A 18 -29.43 -9.90 -30.28
N GLN A 19 -30.51 -10.32 -29.62
CA GLN A 19 -31.59 -9.40 -29.30
C GLN A 19 -31.30 -8.73 -27.96
N THR A 20 -31.05 -7.42 -27.97
CA THR A 20 -30.81 -6.59 -26.79
C THR A 20 -32.05 -5.78 -26.45
N LYS A 21 -32.41 -5.75 -25.16
CA LYS A 21 -33.48 -4.93 -24.62
C LYS A 21 -32.99 -4.15 -23.42
N GLN A 22 -32.99 -2.84 -23.49
CA GLN A 22 -32.69 -1.99 -22.34
C GLN A 22 -33.82 -2.04 -21.30
N THR A 23 -33.49 -2.33 -20.06
CA THR A 23 -34.42 -2.46 -18.94
C THR A 23 -34.26 -1.34 -17.91
N ILE A 24 -33.04 -0.83 -17.70
CA ILE A 24 -32.73 0.26 -16.79
C ILE A 24 -31.95 1.34 -17.55
N ASN A 25 -32.37 2.59 -17.35
CA ASN A 25 -31.69 3.79 -17.84
C ASN A 25 -31.95 4.94 -16.85
N GLU A 26 -31.29 4.88 -15.68
CA GLU A 26 -31.48 5.84 -14.61
C GLU A 26 -30.14 6.42 -14.16
N GLY A 27 -29.93 7.70 -14.35
CA GLY A 27 -28.66 8.35 -14.03
C GLY A 27 -27.49 7.68 -14.73
N LEU A 28 -26.56 7.12 -13.99
CA LEU A 28 -25.41 6.35 -14.54
C LEU A 28 -25.68 4.85 -14.65
N LYS A 29 -26.79 4.34 -14.11
CA LYS A 29 -27.14 2.92 -14.15
C LYS A 29 -27.74 2.53 -15.48
N ARG A 30 -27.27 1.44 -16.04
CA ARG A 30 -27.76 0.83 -17.28
C ARG A 30 -28.04 -0.64 -17.02
N GLY A 31 -29.20 -1.10 -17.47
CA GLY A 31 -29.57 -2.51 -17.44
C GLY A 31 -30.01 -2.97 -18.80
N TYR A 32 -29.58 -4.15 -19.20
CA TYR A 32 -29.91 -4.77 -20.46
C TYR A 32 -30.28 -6.25 -20.27
N VAL A 33 -31.19 -6.74 -21.05
CA VAL A 33 -31.43 -8.18 -21.19
C VAL A 33 -31.01 -8.56 -22.60
N ILE A 34 -30.10 -9.51 -22.71
CA ILE A 34 -29.58 -10.06 -23.94
C ILE A 34 -30.18 -11.44 -24.12
N THR A 35 -30.82 -11.70 -25.24
CA THR A 35 -31.33 -13.03 -25.59
C THR A 35 -30.45 -13.64 -26.67
N ILE A 36 -29.82 -14.77 -26.37
CA ILE A 36 -29.00 -15.54 -27.31
C ILE A 36 -29.80 -16.74 -27.79
N ALA A 37 -29.97 -16.87 -29.12
CA ALA A 37 -30.75 -17.95 -29.69
C ALA A 37 -30.09 -19.32 -29.44
N ALA A 38 -30.88 -20.32 -29.10
CA ALA A 38 -30.44 -21.72 -28.91
C ALA A 38 -29.66 -22.28 -30.10
N GLY A 39 -30.02 -21.80 -31.35
CA GLY A 39 -29.33 -22.19 -32.57
C GLY A 39 -27.87 -21.77 -32.62
N ASP A 40 -27.57 -20.54 -32.11
CA ASP A 40 -26.22 -19.99 -32.12
C ASP A 40 -25.35 -20.66 -31.06
N ILE A 41 -25.93 -20.93 -29.90
CA ILE A 41 -25.27 -21.70 -28.83
C ILE A 41 -24.91 -23.11 -29.34
N ALA A 42 -25.86 -23.78 -30.01
CA ALA A 42 -25.64 -25.12 -30.57
C ALA A 42 -24.55 -25.10 -31.66
N ALA A 43 -24.53 -24.09 -32.52
CA ALA A 43 -23.50 -23.93 -33.56
C ALA A 43 -22.11 -23.70 -32.98
N LYS A 44 -21.99 -22.88 -31.91
CA LYS A 44 -20.74 -22.65 -31.19
C LYS A 44 -20.26 -23.94 -30.49
N ILE A 45 -21.18 -24.69 -29.86
CA ILE A 45 -20.85 -26.01 -29.22
C ILE A 45 -20.31 -26.99 -30.27
N ASP A 46 -20.99 -27.11 -31.43
CA ASP A 46 -20.54 -27.99 -32.51
C ASP A 46 -19.17 -27.58 -33.08
N SER A 47 -18.88 -26.27 -33.11
CA SER A 47 -17.57 -25.75 -33.49
C SER A 47 -16.49 -26.13 -32.49
N GLU A 48 -16.76 -25.97 -31.18
CA GLU A 48 -15.82 -26.34 -30.13
C GLU A 48 -15.58 -27.84 -30.07
N ILE A 49 -16.62 -28.65 -30.25
CA ILE A 49 -16.47 -30.12 -30.36
C ILE A 49 -15.52 -30.49 -31.52
N LYS A 50 -15.62 -29.81 -32.67
CA LYS A 50 -14.71 -30.03 -33.82
C LYS A 50 -13.29 -29.64 -33.52
N LYS A 51 -13.04 -28.60 -32.73
CA LYS A 51 -11.71 -28.14 -32.32
C LYS A 51 -11.08 -29.09 -31.28
N VAL A 52 -11.89 -29.60 -30.32
CA VAL A 52 -11.44 -30.46 -29.24
C VAL A 52 -11.30 -31.92 -29.67
N ALA A 53 -12.16 -32.42 -30.58
CA ALA A 53 -12.15 -33.82 -31.05
C ALA A 53 -10.77 -34.35 -31.50
N PRO A 54 -9.90 -33.57 -32.19
CA PRO A 54 -8.55 -34.02 -32.54
C PRO A 54 -7.61 -34.21 -31.33
N GLN A 55 -7.88 -33.54 -30.22
CA GLN A 55 -7.04 -33.54 -29.03
C GLN A 55 -7.44 -34.63 -28.03
N VAL A 56 -8.69 -35.10 -28.08
CA VAL A 56 -9.22 -36.12 -27.18
C VAL A 56 -8.55 -37.48 -27.44
N ARG A 57 -8.00 -38.08 -26.40
CA ARG A 57 -7.44 -39.42 -26.41
C ARG A 57 -8.44 -40.39 -25.73
N MET A 58 -8.88 -41.40 -26.49
CA MET A 58 -9.84 -42.37 -26.00
C MET A 58 -9.33 -43.79 -26.27
N PRO A 59 -9.41 -44.73 -25.30
CA PRO A 59 -9.09 -46.13 -25.51
C PRO A 59 -9.93 -46.71 -26.66
N GLY A 60 -9.28 -47.38 -27.61
CA GLY A 60 -9.94 -47.96 -28.78
C GLY A 60 -10.02 -47.06 -30.03
N PHE A 61 -9.62 -45.77 -29.95
CA PHE A 61 -9.57 -44.87 -31.07
C PHE A 61 -8.14 -44.35 -31.32
N ARG A 62 -7.81 -44.19 -32.62
CA ARG A 62 -6.55 -43.51 -32.97
C ARG A 62 -6.64 -42.04 -32.58
N PRO A 63 -5.57 -41.43 -32.00
CA PRO A 63 -5.56 -40.01 -31.69
C PRO A 63 -6.04 -39.14 -32.83
N GLY A 64 -6.98 -38.22 -32.59
CA GLY A 64 -7.58 -37.34 -33.56
C GLY A 64 -8.66 -37.99 -34.49
N LYS A 65 -9.11 -39.22 -34.19
CA LYS A 65 -10.17 -39.92 -34.94
C LYS A 65 -11.34 -40.32 -34.05
N VAL A 66 -11.54 -39.70 -32.93
CA VAL A 66 -12.72 -39.90 -32.07
C VAL A 66 -13.91 -39.24 -32.73
N PRO A 67 -15.04 -39.96 -32.91
CA PRO A 67 -16.26 -39.38 -33.48
C PRO A 67 -16.81 -38.22 -32.62
N ALA A 68 -17.24 -37.13 -33.24
CA ALA A 68 -17.76 -35.93 -32.54
C ALA A 68 -18.92 -36.26 -31.61
N ASN A 69 -19.80 -37.16 -31.97
CA ASN A 69 -20.91 -37.62 -31.10
C ASN A 69 -20.45 -38.26 -29.79
N LEU A 70 -19.28 -38.91 -29.82
CA LEU A 70 -18.74 -39.54 -28.63
C LEU A 70 -18.09 -38.51 -27.69
N VAL A 71 -17.42 -37.52 -28.30
CA VAL A 71 -16.88 -36.35 -27.57
C VAL A 71 -18.01 -35.58 -26.92
N LYS A 72 -19.10 -35.31 -27.68
CA LYS A 72 -20.29 -34.63 -27.13
C LYS A 72 -20.91 -35.40 -25.97
N LYS A 73 -20.95 -36.72 -26.04
CA LYS A 73 -21.51 -37.55 -24.94
C LYS A 73 -20.66 -37.57 -23.68
N MET A 74 -19.33 -37.40 -23.81
CA MET A 74 -18.40 -37.47 -22.67
C MET A 74 -18.07 -36.11 -22.07
N HIS A 75 -18.00 -35.11 -22.91
CA HIS A 75 -17.56 -33.74 -22.52
C HIS A 75 -18.63 -32.68 -22.82
N GLY A 76 -19.85 -33.09 -23.21
CA GLY A 76 -20.90 -32.17 -23.66
C GLY A 76 -21.29 -31.14 -22.59
N GLU A 77 -21.51 -31.57 -21.36
CA GLU A 77 -21.85 -30.70 -20.24
C GLU A 77 -20.74 -29.65 -19.98
N GLN A 78 -19.49 -30.10 -19.93
CA GLN A 78 -18.35 -29.22 -19.69
C GLN A 78 -18.14 -28.25 -20.84
N LEU A 79 -18.24 -28.72 -22.08
CA LEU A 79 -18.14 -27.87 -23.28
C LEU A 79 -19.32 -26.89 -23.39
N HIS A 80 -20.51 -27.33 -22.99
CA HIS A 80 -21.68 -26.44 -22.95
C HIS A 80 -21.48 -25.31 -21.96
N ALA A 81 -21.07 -25.62 -20.73
CA ALA A 81 -20.79 -24.61 -19.71
C ALA A 81 -19.68 -23.62 -20.16
N GLN A 82 -18.61 -24.14 -20.79
CA GLN A 82 -17.56 -23.30 -21.34
C GLN A 82 -18.07 -22.39 -22.45
N VAL A 83 -18.80 -22.94 -23.43
CA VAL A 83 -19.35 -22.17 -24.57
C VAL A 83 -20.35 -21.13 -24.10
N ILE A 84 -21.18 -21.43 -23.08
CA ILE A 84 -22.09 -20.44 -22.50
C ILE A 84 -21.29 -19.30 -21.90
N ASN A 85 -20.30 -19.57 -21.05
CA ASN A 85 -19.48 -18.53 -20.43
C ASN A 85 -18.75 -17.66 -21.47
N ASP A 86 -18.16 -18.28 -22.49
CA ASP A 86 -17.49 -17.57 -23.57
C ASP A 86 -18.49 -16.71 -24.38
N THR A 87 -19.68 -17.27 -24.66
CA THR A 87 -20.73 -16.54 -25.41
C THR A 87 -21.30 -15.38 -24.61
N VAL A 88 -21.51 -15.56 -23.30
CA VAL A 88 -21.93 -14.47 -22.38
C VAL A 88 -20.92 -13.33 -22.42
N ARG A 89 -19.63 -13.64 -22.28
CA ARG A 89 -18.57 -12.63 -22.35
C ARG A 89 -18.55 -11.90 -23.68
N ASP A 90 -18.56 -12.65 -24.80
CA ASP A 90 -18.59 -12.07 -26.15
C ASP A 90 -19.78 -11.12 -26.32
N SER A 91 -20.98 -11.54 -25.85
CA SER A 91 -22.21 -10.74 -25.97
C SER A 91 -22.19 -9.46 -25.11
N VAL A 92 -21.60 -9.52 -23.92
CA VAL A 92 -21.42 -8.32 -23.08
C VAL A 92 -20.43 -7.35 -23.72
N ASP A 93 -19.31 -7.87 -24.26
CA ASP A 93 -18.32 -7.04 -24.96
C ASP A 93 -18.91 -6.40 -26.22
N GLU A 94 -19.80 -7.09 -26.93
CA GLU A 94 -20.49 -6.57 -28.10
C GLU A 94 -21.54 -5.53 -27.74
N LEU A 95 -22.31 -5.75 -26.66
CA LEU A 95 -23.21 -4.75 -26.09
C LEU A 95 -22.49 -3.45 -25.75
N ILE A 96 -21.38 -3.55 -25.03
CA ILE A 96 -20.59 -2.38 -24.60
C ILE A 96 -20.09 -1.59 -25.81
N ARG A 97 -19.68 -2.28 -26.90
CA ARG A 97 -19.22 -1.63 -28.14
C ARG A 97 -20.35 -1.04 -28.97
N SER A 98 -21.47 -1.76 -29.09
CA SER A 98 -22.61 -1.33 -29.93
C SER A 98 -23.34 -0.13 -29.33
N GLU A 99 -23.46 -0.08 -28.03
CA GLU A 99 -24.08 1.02 -27.30
C GLU A 99 -23.09 2.13 -26.92
N GLU A 100 -21.80 2.00 -27.32
CA GLU A 100 -20.70 2.95 -27.00
C GLU A 100 -20.58 3.25 -25.51
N LEU A 101 -20.86 2.23 -24.66
CA LEU A 101 -20.83 2.39 -23.20
C LEU A 101 -19.40 2.47 -22.68
N ARG A 102 -19.19 3.29 -21.67
CA ARG A 102 -17.93 3.36 -20.89
C ARG A 102 -18.20 2.83 -19.49
N PRO A 103 -18.09 1.52 -19.24
CA PRO A 103 -18.34 0.96 -17.90
C PRO A 103 -17.39 1.54 -16.87
N ALA A 104 -17.92 1.94 -15.72
CA ALA A 104 -17.12 2.43 -14.59
C ALA A 104 -16.44 1.28 -13.85
N MET A 105 -17.11 0.13 -13.79
CA MET A 105 -16.64 -1.11 -13.17
C MET A 105 -17.02 -2.30 -14.02
N GLN A 106 -16.58 -3.49 -13.63
CA GLN A 106 -16.94 -4.73 -14.29
C GLN A 106 -18.45 -4.93 -14.22
N PRO A 107 -19.16 -5.16 -15.37
CA PRO A 107 -20.60 -5.38 -15.38
C PRO A 107 -21.02 -6.57 -14.53
N SER A 108 -22.14 -6.44 -13.82
CA SER A 108 -22.80 -7.58 -13.19
C SER A 108 -23.59 -8.35 -14.26
N VAL A 109 -23.30 -9.63 -14.38
CA VAL A 109 -23.89 -10.49 -15.42
C VAL A 109 -24.55 -11.69 -14.76
N ALA A 110 -25.85 -11.86 -14.98
CA ALA A 110 -26.62 -12.98 -14.48
C ALA A 110 -27.31 -13.72 -15.64
N LEU A 111 -27.06 -15.03 -15.75
CA LEU A 111 -27.81 -15.90 -16.63
C LEU A 111 -29.14 -16.27 -15.93
N ASP A 112 -30.25 -16.36 -16.69
CA ASP A 112 -31.54 -16.78 -16.13
C ASP A 112 -31.42 -18.16 -15.45
N GLU A 113 -31.86 -18.24 -14.20
CA GLU A 113 -31.85 -19.47 -13.39
C GLU A 113 -32.64 -20.63 -14.02
N ASN A 114 -33.61 -20.32 -14.91
CA ASN A 114 -34.44 -21.30 -15.59
C ASN A 114 -33.87 -21.72 -16.97
N TYR A 115 -32.63 -21.32 -17.28
CA TYR A 115 -31.99 -21.72 -18.51
C TYR A 115 -31.80 -23.25 -18.58
N GLU A 116 -32.21 -23.84 -19.69
CA GLU A 116 -32.03 -25.28 -19.99
C GLU A 116 -31.33 -25.45 -21.35
N GLU A 117 -30.48 -26.46 -21.46
CA GLU A 117 -29.80 -26.80 -22.73
C GLU A 117 -30.81 -26.96 -23.88
N GLY A 118 -30.57 -26.26 -24.97
CA GLY A 118 -31.44 -26.29 -26.17
C GLY A 118 -32.55 -25.24 -26.17
N LYS A 119 -32.61 -24.35 -25.20
CA LYS A 119 -33.45 -23.16 -25.18
C LYS A 119 -32.61 -21.91 -25.40
N ASP A 120 -33.29 -20.79 -25.72
CA ASP A 120 -32.64 -19.49 -25.76
C ASP A 120 -32.11 -19.11 -24.37
N ALA A 121 -30.94 -18.47 -24.33
CA ALA A 121 -30.35 -18.01 -23.09
C ALA A 121 -30.65 -16.53 -22.89
N GLU A 122 -31.30 -16.18 -21.80
CA GLU A 122 -31.50 -14.80 -21.35
C GLU A 122 -30.44 -14.41 -20.33
N ILE A 123 -29.76 -13.28 -20.60
CA ILE A 123 -28.67 -12.77 -19.77
C ILE A 123 -29.07 -11.37 -19.34
N THR A 124 -29.13 -11.14 -18.05
CA THR A 124 -29.29 -9.80 -17.47
C THR A 124 -27.92 -9.20 -17.22
N VAL A 125 -27.69 -8.03 -17.78
CA VAL A 125 -26.46 -7.25 -17.63
C VAL A 125 -26.78 -5.93 -16.96
N GLU A 126 -26.20 -5.70 -15.80
CA GLU A 126 -26.31 -4.43 -15.06
C GLU A 126 -24.92 -3.81 -14.94
N LEU A 127 -24.82 -2.54 -15.28
CA LEU A 127 -23.57 -1.79 -15.21
C LEU A 127 -23.81 -0.32 -14.87
N GLU A 128 -22.80 0.31 -14.35
CA GLU A 128 -22.73 1.76 -14.21
C GLU A 128 -21.75 2.32 -15.24
N VAL A 129 -22.16 3.40 -15.89
CA VAL A 129 -21.31 4.08 -16.89
C VAL A 129 -20.60 5.27 -16.26
N LEU A 130 -19.42 5.59 -16.79
CA LEU A 130 -18.72 6.82 -16.44
C LEU A 130 -19.56 8.03 -16.86
N PRO A 131 -19.60 9.10 -16.03
CA PRO A 131 -20.24 10.34 -16.41
C PRO A 131 -19.53 10.99 -17.59
N GLU A 132 -20.27 11.77 -18.38
CA GLU A 132 -19.67 12.69 -19.34
C GLU A 132 -19.20 13.94 -18.58
N ILE A 133 -17.89 14.14 -18.50
CA ILE A 133 -17.27 15.25 -17.81
C ILE A 133 -16.72 16.20 -18.88
N GLU A 134 -17.22 17.43 -18.91
CA GLU A 134 -16.58 18.47 -19.71
C GLU A 134 -15.21 18.75 -19.10
N ALA A 135 -14.13 18.62 -19.90
CA ALA A 135 -12.79 18.89 -19.40
C ALA A 135 -12.74 20.32 -18.86
N PRO A 136 -12.40 20.52 -17.57
CA PRO A 136 -12.41 21.83 -16.97
C PRO A 136 -11.38 22.73 -17.62
N ASP A 137 -11.69 24.03 -17.65
CA ASP A 137 -10.72 25.04 -18.01
C ASP A 137 -9.63 25.06 -16.93
N THR A 138 -8.43 24.69 -17.33
CA THR A 138 -7.26 24.69 -16.44
C THR A 138 -6.58 26.05 -16.34
N ASP A 139 -7.04 27.03 -17.13
CA ASP A 139 -6.53 28.39 -17.14
C ASP A 139 -7.15 29.18 -15.97
N GLY A 140 -6.31 29.80 -15.14
CA GLY A 140 -6.76 30.64 -14.03
C GLY A 140 -6.77 29.99 -12.64
N LEU A 141 -6.24 28.78 -12.51
CA LEU A 141 -5.95 28.18 -11.21
C LEU A 141 -4.92 29.05 -10.46
N LYS A 142 -5.22 29.39 -9.20
CA LYS A 142 -4.33 30.20 -8.36
C LYS A 142 -3.92 29.41 -7.14
N LEU A 143 -2.62 29.23 -7.01
CA LEU A 143 -2.05 28.46 -5.91
C LEU A 143 -1.07 29.32 -5.11
N GLU A 144 -1.08 29.14 -3.81
CA GLU A 144 -0.09 29.72 -2.93
C GLU A 144 0.92 28.62 -2.56
N LYS A 145 2.19 28.88 -2.87
CA LYS A 145 3.30 27.99 -2.51
C LYS A 145 3.92 28.50 -1.22
N LEU A 146 3.72 27.79 -0.14
CA LEU A 146 4.31 28.08 1.16
C LEU A 146 5.76 27.59 1.17
N VAL A 147 6.71 28.51 1.21
CA VAL A 147 8.15 28.19 1.19
C VAL A 147 8.71 28.36 2.58
N VAL A 148 9.30 27.31 3.13
CA VAL A 148 10.01 27.37 4.41
C VAL A 148 11.50 27.50 4.12
N PRO A 149 12.12 28.68 4.36
CA PRO A 149 13.55 28.86 4.16
C PRO A 149 14.32 28.04 5.23
N VAL A 150 15.25 27.21 4.78
CA VAL A 150 16.13 26.47 5.69
C VAL A 150 17.26 27.37 6.18
N THR A 151 17.29 27.62 7.47
CA THR A 151 18.32 28.47 8.10
C THR A 151 19.60 27.70 8.42
N ASP A 152 20.72 28.40 8.52
CA ASP A 152 21.99 27.79 8.94
C ASP A 152 21.93 27.22 10.38
N GLU A 153 21.07 27.78 11.23
CA GLU A 153 20.83 27.32 12.59
C GLU A 153 20.19 25.94 12.59
N GLN A 154 19.15 25.71 11.78
CA GLN A 154 18.49 24.41 11.63
C GLN A 154 19.44 23.35 11.06
N VAL A 155 20.29 23.74 10.10
CA VAL A 155 21.32 22.84 9.56
C VAL A 155 22.32 22.44 10.64
N MET A 156 22.73 23.39 11.50
CA MET A 156 23.65 23.09 12.60
C MET A 156 23.00 22.22 13.66
N GLU A 157 21.75 22.48 14.03
CA GLU A 157 20.98 21.67 14.97
C GLU A 157 20.84 20.21 14.49
N ALA A 158 20.54 20.02 13.18
CA ALA A 158 20.48 18.69 12.58
C ALA A 158 21.84 17.97 12.65
N ILE A 159 22.94 18.69 12.40
CA ILE A 159 24.31 18.16 12.53
C ILE A 159 24.66 17.84 13.99
N GLU A 160 24.27 18.69 14.94
CA GLU A 160 24.43 18.45 16.37
C GLU A 160 23.69 17.20 16.83
N GLY A 161 22.47 16.97 16.31
CA GLY A 161 21.72 15.73 16.53
C GLY A 161 22.47 14.49 16.06
N ILE A 162 23.10 14.55 14.87
CA ILE A 162 23.94 13.45 14.35
C ILE A 162 25.20 13.29 15.20
N ALA A 163 25.84 14.38 15.60
CA ALA A 163 27.05 14.34 16.43
C ALA A 163 26.76 13.75 17.83
N GLY A 164 25.59 14.04 18.40
CA GLY A 164 25.13 13.47 19.66
C GLY A 164 24.92 11.95 19.61
N GLN A 165 24.50 11.41 18.47
CA GLN A 165 24.38 9.97 18.26
C GLN A 165 25.73 9.30 17.94
N ASN A 166 26.69 10.04 17.37
CA ASN A 166 28.01 9.56 17.00
C ASN A 166 29.08 10.05 18.01
N LYS A 167 29.09 9.45 19.18
CA LYS A 167 30.02 9.81 20.26
C LYS A 167 31.48 9.60 19.85
N SER A 168 32.33 10.58 20.11
CA SER A 168 33.76 10.49 19.91
C SER A 168 34.48 10.00 21.18
N TYR A 169 35.53 9.21 21.02
CA TYR A 169 36.29 8.62 22.12
C TYR A 169 37.78 8.96 22.00
N LYS A 170 38.40 9.46 23.08
CA LYS A 170 39.84 9.72 23.16
C LYS A 170 40.52 8.75 24.10
N ASP A 171 41.75 8.39 23.79
CA ASP A 171 42.55 7.53 24.62
C ASP A 171 42.72 8.13 26.04
N ALA A 172 42.33 7.36 27.03
CA ALA A 172 42.55 7.72 28.42
C ALA A 172 43.95 7.34 28.91
N ALA A 173 44.36 7.90 30.03
CA ALA A 173 45.61 7.48 30.67
C ALA A 173 45.59 5.97 30.98
N LYS A 174 46.71 5.27 30.80
CA LYS A 174 46.81 3.81 30.99
C LYS A 174 46.35 3.31 32.36
N THR A 175 46.33 4.20 33.36
CA THR A 175 45.88 3.90 34.74
C THR A 175 44.38 4.09 34.93
N LYS A 176 43.67 4.64 33.93
CA LYS A 176 42.21 4.88 33.99
C LYS A 176 41.49 3.55 34.01
N LYS A 177 40.58 3.40 34.94
CA LYS A 177 39.66 2.26 34.98
C LYS A 177 38.49 2.53 34.06
N ALA A 178 38.08 1.53 33.31
CA ALA A 178 36.90 1.58 32.48
C ALA A 178 35.65 1.69 33.36
N ALA A 179 34.73 2.56 32.95
CA ALA A 179 33.45 2.79 33.59
C ALA A 179 32.36 2.71 32.51
N GLU A 180 31.13 2.66 32.93
CA GLU A 180 29.98 2.76 32.05
C GLU A 180 30.08 4.01 31.15
N GLY A 181 29.74 3.89 29.85
CA GLY A 181 29.91 4.92 28.83
C GLY A 181 31.33 5.04 28.27
N ASN A 182 32.36 4.35 28.82
CA ASN A 182 33.68 4.34 28.20
C ASN A 182 33.80 3.29 27.10
N GLN A 183 34.59 3.58 26.08
CA GLN A 183 34.92 2.61 25.04
C GLN A 183 36.20 1.87 25.45
N VAL A 184 36.19 0.55 25.41
CA VAL A 184 37.37 -0.29 25.53
C VAL A 184 37.71 -0.90 24.19
N VAL A 185 39.00 -0.91 23.85
CA VAL A 185 39.51 -1.63 22.69
C VAL A 185 40.07 -2.93 23.18
N ILE A 186 39.52 -4.03 22.74
CA ILE A 186 39.82 -5.37 23.24
C ILE A 186 40.20 -6.34 22.13
N ASP A 187 41.08 -7.29 22.47
CA ASP A 187 41.16 -8.54 21.72
C ASP A 187 40.47 -9.60 22.56
N PHE A 188 39.70 -10.45 21.92
CA PHE A 188 39.06 -11.55 22.62
C PHE A 188 39.07 -12.84 21.83
N VAL A 189 39.06 -13.97 22.55
CA VAL A 189 38.92 -15.31 22.00
C VAL A 189 37.87 -16.06 22.83
N GLY A 190 36.74 -16.34 22.19
CA GLY A 190 35.64 -17.12 22.74
C GLY A 190 35.89 -18.61 22.65
N LYS A 191 35.64 -19.31 23.75
CA LYS A 191 35.77 -20.76 23.89
C LYS A 191 34.51 -21.37 24.42
N LEU A 192 34.11 -22.48 23.82
CA LEU A 192 33.04 -23.33 24.31
C LEU A 192 33.67 -24.63 24.81
N ASP A 193 33.41 -25.00 26.06
CA ASP A 193 34.02 -26.18 26.70
C ASP A 193 35.58 -26.19 26.65
N GLY A 194 36.21 -24.99 26.54
CA GLY A 194 37.64 -24.82 26.46
C GLY A 194 38.23 -24.83 25.03
N GLU A 195 37.44 -25.07 23.99
CA GLU A 195 37.87 -25.02 22.58
C GLU A 195 37.36 -23.74 21.90
N PRO A 196 38.23 -23.01 21.14
CA PRO A 196 37.78 -21.84 20.38
C PRO A 196 36.73 -22.20 19.35
N PHE A 197 35.69 -21.36 19.21
CA PHE A 197 34.65 -21.55 18.21
C PHE A 197 34.74 -20.50 17.07
N GLU A 198 34.24 -20.87 15.92
CA GLU A 198 34.26 -20.02 14.72
C GLU A 198 33.41 -18.76 14.93
N GLY A 199 33.97 -17.57 14.62
CA GLY A 199 33.33 -16.28 14.85
C GLY A 199 33.45 -15.75 16.29
N GLY A 200 34.08 -16.50 17.22
CA GLY A 200 34.27 -16.12 18.61
C GLY A 200 35.50 -15.26 18.90
N ALA A 201 36.32 -14.89 17.91
CA ALA A 201 37.55 -14.12 18.14
C ALA A 201 37.56 -12.83 17.31
N ALA A 202 38.05 -11.75 17.92
CA ALA A 202 38.32 -10.50 17.22
C ALA A 202 39.53 -9.79 17.85
N GLU A 203 40.26 -9.04 17.02
CA GLU A 203 41.34 -8.16 17.41
C GLU A 203 40.94 -6.70 17.25
N ASP A 204 41.41 -5.81 18.11
CA ASP A 204 41.13 -4.37 18.09
C ASP A 204 39.64 -4.00 18.07
N ALA A 205 38.79 -4.84 18.68
CA ALA A 205 37.36 -4.63 18.73
C ALA A 205 37.01 -3.47 19.66
N PRO A 206 36.37 -2.39 19.18
CA PRO A 206 35.88 -1.32 20.02
C PRO A 206 34.55 -1.73 20.67
N LEU A 207 34.45 -1.61 21.97
CA LEU A 207 33.26 -1.91 22.77
C LEU A 207 32.96 -0.75 23.72
N VAL A 208 31.74 -0.24 23.69
CA VAL A 208 31.24 0.76 24.64
C VAL A 208 30.56 0.04 25.79
N ILE A 209 31.03 0.25 27.01
CA ILE A 209 30.45 -0.41 28.18
C ILE A 209 29.07 0.20 28.48
N GLY A 210 28.04 -0.66 28.52
CA GLY A 210 26.63 -0.27 28.70
C GLY A 210 25.91 0.06 27.41
N SER A 211 26.43 -0.39 26.25
CA SER A 211 25.77 -0.24 24.95
C SER A 211 24.83 -1.39 24.62
N ASP A 212 24.88 -2.48 25.37
CA ASP A 212 24.13 -3.73 25.15
C ASP A 212 24.34 -4.32 23.72
N THR A 213 25.50 -4.01 23.12
CA THR A 213 25.86 -4.48 21.77
C THR A 213 26.40 -5.91 21.79
N PHE A 214 26.96 -6.32 22.91
CA PHE A 214 27.50 -7.66 23.11
C PHE A 214 26.55 -8.55 23.90
N ILE A 215 26.91 -9.81 24.08
CA ILE A 215 26.12 -10.79 24.81
C ILE A 215 25.87 -10.28 26.25
N PRO A 216 24.64 -10.40 26.79
CA PRO A 216 24.31 -9.95 28.13
C PRO A 216 25.30 -10.45 29.18
N GLY A 217 25.75 -9.53 30.06
CA GLY A 217 26.74 -9.83 31.09
C GLY A 217 28.19 -9.76 30.62
N PHE A 218 28.48 -9.53 29.33
CA PHE A 218 29.85 -9.37 28.82
C PHE A 218 30.43 -8.00 29.19
N GLU A 219 29.67 -6.94 28.90
CA GLU A 219 30.07 -5.55 29.11
C GLU A 219 30.21 -5.21 30.60
N GLU A 220 29.30 -5.70 31.44
CA GLU A 220 29.30 -5.50 32.88
C GLU A 220 30.57 -6.03 33.52
N GLN A 221 31.07 -7.17 33.05
CA GLN A 221 32.29 -7.75 33.58
C GLN A 221 33.55 -6.97 33.18
N LEU A 222 33.51 -6.09 32.19
CA LEU A 222 34.61 -5.21 31.79
C LEU A 222 34.63 -3.89 32.57
N VAL A 223 33.66 -3.62 33.43
CA VAL A 223 33.70 -2.46 34.33
C VAL A 223 34.89 -2.58 35.27
N GLY A 224 35.72 -1.52 35.32
CA GLY A 224 36.87 -1.43 36.22
C GLY A 224 38.20 -1.95 35.65
N VAL A 225 38.25 -2.52 34.44
CA VAL A 225 39.49 -2.94 33.77
C VAL A 225 40.32 -1.73 33.31
N LYS A 226 41.60 -1.95 33.07
CA LYS A 226 42.54 -0.94 32.56
C LYS A 226 43.24 -1.44 31.31
N ALA A 227 43.87 -0.53 30.59
CA ALA A 227 44.72 -0.90 29.46
C ALA A 227 45.88 -1.84 29.92
N GLY A 228 45.99 -2.97 29.25
CA GLY A 228 46.95 -4.03 29.53
C GLY A 228 46.43 -5.13 30.45
N ASP A 229 45.20 -5.06 30.96
CA ASP A 229 44.61 -6.10 31.79
C ASP A 229 44.15 -7.29 30.86
N GLU A 230 44.36 -8.51 31.37
CA GLU A 230 43.83 -9.75 30.77
C GLU A 230 42.77 -10.30 31.72
N LYS A 231 41.60 -10.63 31.18
CA LYS A 231 40.47 -11.11 31.99
C LYS A 231 39.70 -12.18 31.22
N THR A 232 39.40 -13.28 31.90
CA THR A 232 38.46 -14.28 31.36
C THR A 232 37.05 -13.90 31.80
N ILE A 233 36.14 -13.78 30.85
CA ILE A 233 34.72 -13.44 31.02
C ILE A 233 33.90 -14.68 30.73
N THR A 234 32.91 -14.96 31.58
CA THR A 234 31.99 -16.07 31.40
C THR A 234 30.59 -15.50 31.18
N VAL A 235 29.96 -15.86 30.04
CA VAL A 235 28.60 -15.42 29.68
C VAL A 235 27.80 -16.58 29.08
N THR A 236 26.48 -16.47 29.17
CA THR A 236 25.57 -17.45 28.59
C THR A 236 24.90 -16.80 27.36
N PHE A 237 24.94 -17.47 26.22
CA PHE A 237 24.24 -17.02 25.04
C PHE A 237 22.72 -17.05 25.26
N PRO A 238 21.97 -16.07 24.77
CA PRO A 238 20.50 -16.11 24.78
C PRO A 238 19.94 -17.37 24.08
N ASP A 239 18.79 -17.84 24.52
CA ASP A 239 18.14 -19.03 23.92
C ASP A 239 17.73 -18.80 22.46
N GLU A 240 17.47 -17.55 22.07
CA GLU A 240 17.12 -17.14 20.69
C GLU A 240 18.32 -16.60 19.89
N TYR A 241 19.54 -17.06 20.19
CA TYR A 241 20.72 -16.59 19.47
C TYR A 241 20.76 -17.13 18.03
N GLN A 242 21.11 -16.29 17.06
CA GLN A 242 21.10 -16.63 15.63
C GLN A 242 21.87 -17.90 15.25
N ALA A 243 22.95 -18.20 15.99
CA ALA A 243 23.71 -19.43 15.80
C ALA A 243 23.17 -20.53 16.75
N GLU A 244 22.30 -21.40 16.24
CA GLU A 244 21.64 -22.47 16.98
C GLU A 244 22.61 -23.34 17.81
N HIS A 245 23.85 -23.51 17.33
CA HIS A 245 24.87 -24.30 18.02
C HIS A 245 25.46 -23.62 19.26
N LEU A 246 25.22 -22.30 19.45
CA LEU A 246 25.65 -21.50 20.60
C LEU A 246 24.49 -21.15 21.54
N ALA A 247 23.26 -21.16 21.10
CA ALA A 247 22.08 -20.79 21.86
C ALA A 247 21.98 -21.53 23.20
N GLY A 248 21.76 -20.79 24.29
CA GLY A 248 21.64 -21.31 25.67
C GLY A 248 22.92 -21.87 26.27
N LYS A 249 24.07 -21.80 25.59
CA LYS A 249 25.35 -22.34 26.10
C LYS A 249 26.18 -21.33 26.83
N GLU A 250 26.89 -21.80 27.84
CA GLU A 250 27.90 -21.01 28.58
C GLU A 250 29.20 -21.01 27.79
N ALA A 251 29.75 -19.81 27.53
CA ALA A 251 31.03 -19.62 26.85
C ALA A 251 31.97 -18.77 27.72
N THR A 252 33.26 -19.04 27.58
CA THR A 252 34.32 -18.27 28.21
C THR A 252 35.07 -17.47 27.15
N PHE A 253 35.33 -16.21 27.46
CA PHE A 253 36.07 -15.30 26.58
C PHE A 253 37.35 -14.85 27.27
N ASP A 254 38.48 -15.15 26.68
CA ASP A 254 39.75 -14.57 27.12
C ASP A 254 39.93 -13.22 26.46
N VAL A 255 39.87 -12.17 27.25
CA VAL A 255 39.86 -10.78 26.80
C VAL A 255 41.14 -10.08 27.21
N THR A 256 41.82 -9.43 26.27
CA THR A 256 42.96 -8.55 26.49
C THR A 256 42.56 -7.11 26.21
N VAL A 257 42.65 -6.23 27.18
CA VAL A 257 42.28 -4.80 27.03
C VAL A 257 43.49 -4.02 26.51
N LYS A 258 43.41 -3.56 25.25
CA LYS A 258 44.45 -2.74 24.61
C LYS A 258 44.44 -1.29 25.09
N ALA A 259 43.27 -0.69 25.09
CA ALA A 259 43.08 0.71 25.44
C ALA A 259 41.75 0.94 26.14
N VAL A 260 41.71 1.91 27.02
CA VAL A 260 40.48 2.48 27.56
C VAL A 260 40.36 3.90 26.99
N LYS A 261 39.23 4.21 26.39
CA LYS A 261 38.92 5.53 25.82
C LYS A 261 37.74 6.13 26.58
N VAL A 262 37.80 7.42 26.78
CA VAL A 262 36.72 8.18 27.42
C VAL A 262 35.94 8.96 26.39
N GLU A 263 34.63 9.04 26.58
CA GLU A 263 33.76 9.86 25.80
C GLU A 263 34.22 11.32 25.83
N THR A 264 34.21 11.97 24.70
CA THR A 264 34.49 13.39 24.55
C THR A 264 33.45 14.00 23.66
N GLU A 265 33.18 15.27 23.83
CA GLU A 265 32.30 15.98 22.91
C GLU A 265 32.80 15.79 21.48
N THR A 266 31.91 15.36 20.62
CA THR A 266 32.21 15.21 19.18
C THR A 266 32.32 16.59 18.59
N GLY A 267 33.56 17.02 18.23
CA GLY A 267 33.77 18.28 17.54
C GLY A 267 33.12 18.19 16.16
N ILE A 268 32.30 19.19 15.81
CA ILE A 268 31.69 19.32 14.49
C ILE A 268 32.71 20.00 13.58
N ASP A 269 33.58 19.22 12.96
CA ASP A 269 34.67 19.66 12.10
C ASP A 269 34.80 18.76 10.86
N ASP A 270 35.83 19.02 10.05
CA ASP A 270 36.09 18.20 8.85
C ASP A 270 36.46 16.75 9.17
N GLU A 271 36.97 16.46 10.36
CA GLU A 271 37.28 15.09 10.80
C GLU A 271 35.99 14.32 11.09
N PHE A 272 35.03 14.96 11.72
CA PHE A 272 33.68 14.42 11.93
C PHE A 272 33.00 14.12 10.58
N ALA A 273 33.05 15.05 9.63
CA ALA A 273 32.48 14.82 8.31
C ALA A 273 33.14 13.64 7.57
N LYS A 274 34.48 13.49 7.69
CA LYS A 274 35.21 12.34 7.12
C LYS A 274 34.83 11.02 7.76
N ASN A 275 34.58 10.99 9.06
CA ASN A 275 34.11 9.80 9.76
C ASN A 275 32.72 9.35 9.27
N LEU A 276 31.91 10.29 8.78
CA LEU A 276 30.63 10.03 8.12
C LEU A 276 30.76 9.71 6.62
N GLY A 277 32.02 9.66 6.09
CA GLY A 277 32.28 9.35 4.68
C GLY A 277 32.19 10.55 3.73
N LEU A 278 32.21 11.78 4.26
CA LEU A 278 32.14 13.03 3.50
C LEU A 278 33.49 13.74 3.47
N ASP A 279 33.76 14.56 2.45
CA ASP A 279 35.07 15.20 2.27
C ASP A 279 35.33 16.36 3.26
N SER A 280 34.28 17.06 3.69
CA SER A 280 34.36 18.25 4.55
C SER A 280 33.04 18.55 5.27
N LEU A 281 33.13 19.39 6.33
CA LEU A 281 31.96 19.88 7.07
C LEU A 281 31.02 20.70 6.15
N ASP A 282 31.55 21.44 5.17
CA ASP A 282 30.73 22.19 4.22
C ASP A 282 29.87 21.25 3.38
N LYS A 283 30.41 20.09 2.98
CA LYS A 283 29.64 19.06 2.27
C LYS A 283 28.54 18.42 3.14
N LEU A 284 28.82 18.21 4.41
CA LEU A 284 27.82 17.76 5.37
C LEU A 284 26.69 18.79 5.51
N LYS A 285 27.03 20.08 5.65
CA LYS A 285 26.04 21.18 5.69
C LYS A 285 25.19 21.26 4.43
N GLU A 286 25.83 21.15 3.26
CA GLU A 286 25.12 21.13 1.97
C GLU A 286 24.14 19.96 1.88
N LEU A 287 24.56 18.77 2.30
CA LEU A 287 23.72 17.56 2.32
C LEU A 287 22.53 17.72 3.28
N MET A 288 22.78 18.18 4.50
CA MET A 288 21.73 18.39 5.51
C MET A 288 20.74 19.46 5.08
N ARG A 289 21.23 20.58 4.51
CA ARG A 289 20.36 21.61 3.94
C ARG A 289 19.47 21.04 2.85
N GLY A 290 20.05 20.30 1.89
CA GLY A 290 19.27 19.67 0.82
C GLY A 290 18.23 18.67 1.35
N GLN A 291 18.54 17.94 2.42
CA GLN A 291 17.59 17.02 3.06
C GLN A 291 16.43 17.77 3.74
N LEU A 292 16.72 18.86 4.47
CA LEU A 292 15.69 19.69 5.10
C LEU A 292 14.82 20.40 4.05
N GLU A 293 15.44 20.94 2.99
CA GLU A 293 14.70 21.53 1.86
C GLU A 293 13.80 20.51 1.17
N GLN A 294 14.26 19.30 0.97
CA GLN A 294 13.46 18.22 0.37
C GLN A 294 12.28 17.83 1.26
N GLN A 295 12.50 17.77 2.57
CA GLN A 295 11.45 17.46 3.53
C GLN A 295 10.35 18.54 3.53
N THR A 296 10.75 19.81 3.60
CA THR A 296 9.79 20.92 3.56
C THR A 296 9.11 21.08 2.20
N ALA A 297 9.83 20.83 1.09
CA ALA A 297 9.24 20.82 -0.24
C ALA A 297 8.15 19.75 -0.40
N GLY A 298 8.32 18.58 0.24
CA GLY A 298 7.30 17.54 0.29
C GLY A 298 6.01 18.03 0.96
N LEU A 299 6.13 18.68 2.12
CA LEU A 299 5.00 19.26 2.85
C LEU A 299 4.31 20.39 2.05
N THR A 300 5.10 21.29 1.46
CA THR A 300 4.59 22.34 0.57
C THR A 300 3.80 21.76 -0.60
N ARG A 301 4.33 20.70 -1.25
CA ARG A 301 3.65 20.02 -2.35
C ARG A 301 2.33 19.41 -1.91
N THR A 302 2.29 18.80 -0.73
CA THR A 302 1.06 18.21 -0.18
C THR A 302 0.00 19.27 0.04
N GLN A 303 0.35 20.40 0.65
CA GLN A 303 -0.56 21.53 0.85
C GLN A 303 -1.04 22.12 -0.49
N MET A 304 -0.14 22.33 -1.46
CA MET A 304 -0.51 22.81 -2.78
C MET A 304 -1.43 21.83 -3.52
N LYS A 305 -1.15 20.52 -3.47
CA LYS A 305 -2.00 19.48 -4.07
C LYS A 305 -3.40 19.54 -3.48
N ARG A 306 -3.51 19.68 -2.16
CA ARG A 306 -4.79 19.79 -1.46
C ARG A 306 -5.57 21.03 -1.88
N ALA A 307 -4.93 22.21 -1.86
CA ALA A 307 -5.53 23.47 -2.31
C ALA A 307 -5.99 23.42 -3.78
N LEU A 308 -5.23 22.75 -4.65
CA LEU A 308 -5.61 22.50 -6.05
C LEU A 308 -6.88 21.62 -6.14
N LEU A 309 -6.88 20.49 -5.43
CA LEU A 309 -8.01 19.56 -5.44
C LEU A 309 -9.28 20.18 -4.88
N ASP A 310 -9.16 21.07 -3.86
CA ASP A 310 -10.29 21.82 -3.32
C ASP A 310 -10.89 22.77 -4.35
N GLN A 311 -10.06 23.49 -5.10
CA GLN A 311 -10.54 24.38 -6.17
C GLN A 311 -11.24 23.58 -7.27
N LEU A 312 -10.69 22.43 -7.66
CA LEU A 312 -11.29 21.55 -8.65
C LEU A 312 -12.63 20.96 -8.14
N ALA A 313 -12.68 20.49 -6.90
CA ALA A 313 -13.91 19.95 -6.30
C ALA A 313 -15.01 20.99 -6.17
N ALA A 314 -14.67 22.25 -5.82
CA ALA A 314 -15.64 23.32 -5.68
C ALA A 314 -16.25 23.76 -7.02
N GLY A 315 -15.50 23.61 -8.12
CA GLY A 315 -15.94 23.99 -9.46
C GLY A 315 -16.78 22.96 -10.19
N HIS A 316 -16.75 21.67 -9.76
CA HIS A 316 -17.31 20.56 -10.52
C HIS A 316 -18.18 19.66 -9.65
N ASP A 317 -19.50 19.68 -9.91
CA ASP A 317 -20.47 18.82 -9.23
C ASP A 317 -21.21 17.98 -10.28
N PHE A 318 -20.81 16.72 -10.40
CA PHE A 318 -21.41 15.75 -11.31
C PHE A 318 -21.66 14.41 -10.57
N PRO A 319 -22.65 13.63 -11.03
CA PRO A 319 -22.94 12.34 -10.40
C PRO A 319 -21.77 11.37 -10.60
N VAL A 320 -21.46 10.60 -9.57
CA VAL A 320 -20.41 9.57 -9.61
C VAL A 320 -21.00 8.16 -9.57
N PRO A 321 -20.37 7.17 -10.21
CA PRO A 321 -20.81 5.78 -10.14
C PRO A 321 -20.77 5.26 -8.70
N GLN A 322 -21.90 4.77 -8.20
CA GLN A 322 -22.02 4.31 -6.83
C GLN A 322 -21.10 3.13 -6.52
N GLY A 323 -20.94 2.21 -7.47
CA GLY A 323 -20.03 1.08 -7.32
C GLY A 323 -18.58 1.49 -7.08
N MET A 324 -18.11 2.59 -7.73
CA MET A 324 -16.77 3.13 -7.48
C MET A 324 -16.66 3.74 -6.08
N VAL A 325 -17.72 4.45 -5.64
CA VAL A 325 -17.75 5.04 -4.29
C VAL A 325 -17.74 3.95 -3.22
N ASP A 326 -18.52 2.89 -3.42
CA ASP A 326 -18.57 1.77 -2.47
C ASP A 326 -17.21 1.04 -2.40
N ALA A 327 -16.54 0.84 -3.55
CA ALA A 327 -15.21 0.22 -3.59
C ALA A 327 -14.14 1.08 -2.89
N GLU A 328 -14.14 2.39 -3.13
CA GLU A 328 -13.22 3.33 -2.46
C GLU A 328 -13.50 3.38 -0.96
N PHE A 329 -14.77 3.42 -0.57
CA PHE A 329 -15.16 3.37 0.83
C PHE A 329 -14.69 2.08 1.52
N GLU A 330 -14.83 0.92 0.87
CA GLU A 330 -14.35 -0.35 1.43
C GLU A 330 -12.83 -0.34 1.68
N GLN A 331 -12.05 0.29 0.80
CA GLN A 331 -10.60 0.43 0.98
C GLN A 331 -10.28 1.34 2.18
N ILE A 332 -10.90 2.52 2.25
CA ILE A 332 -10.75 3.46 3.38
C ILE A 332 -11.12 2.75 4.68
N TRP A 333 -12.26 2.08 4.69
CA TRP A 333 -12.79 1.38 5.85
C TRP A 333 -11.87 0.27 6.35
N ALA A 334 -11.32 -0.53 5.44
CA ALA A 334 -10.38 -1.59 5.78
C ALA A 334 -9.07 -1.04 6.39
N GLN A 335 -8.58 0.10 5.87
CA GLN A 335 -7.41 0.76 6.41
C GLN A 335 -7.66 1.29 7.82
N LEU A 336 -8.77 2.01 8.03
CA LEU A 336 -9.16 2.56 9.33
C LEU A 336 -9.32 1.46 10.38
N GLN A 337 -9.93 0.33 10.02
CA GLN A 337 -10.05 -0.82 10.91
C GLN A 337 -8.68 -1.41 11.30
N GLN A 338 -7.72 -1.44 10.37
CA GLN A 338 -6.37 -1.90 10.67
C GLN A 338 -5.61 -0.93 11.59
N GLU A 339 -5.83 0.37 11.44
CA GLU A 339 -5.24 1.40 12.29
C GLU A 339 -5.85 1.36 13.69
N ALA A 340 -7.18 1.34 13.78
CA ALA A 340 -7.90 1.20 15.04
C ALA A 340 -7.52 -0.06 15.83
N ALA A 341 -7.19 -1.15 15.15
CA ALA A 341 -6.75 -2.39 15.80
C ALA A 341 -5.36 -2.29 16.45
N LYS A 342 -4.57 -1.26 16.14
CA LYS A 342 -3.23 -1.01 16.70
C LYS A 342 -3.24 0.01 17.84
N GLU A 343 -4.38 0.71 18.04
CA GLU A 343 -4.53 1.69 19.11
C GLU A 343 -4.52 1.05 20.49
N GLU A 344 -4.26 1.85 21.53
CA GLU A 344 -4.25 1.38 22.92
C GLU A 344 -5.61 0.84 23.39
N ASP A 345 -6.72 1.40 22.87
CA ASP A 345 -8.10 0.95 23.10
C ASP A 345 -8.80 0.69 21.75
N PRO A 346 -8.63 -0.51 21.16
CA PRO A 346 -9.18 -0.85 19.86
C PRO A 346 -10.73 -0.79 19.80
N GLU A 347 -11.42 -1.10 20.94
CA GLU A 347 -12.89 -1.08 20.97
C GLU A 347 -13.44 0.35 20.90
N ALA A 348 -12.79 1.29 21.59
CA ALA A 348 -13.16 2.70 21.54
C ALA A 348 -12.86 3.30 20.15
N ALA A 349 -11.70 3.01 19.58
CA ALA A 349 -11.32 3.46 18.23
C ALA A 349 -12.26 2.92 17.15
N LEU A 350 -12.60 1.62 17.19
CA LEU A 350 -13.55 1.02 16.23
C LEU A 350 -14.95 1.66 16.34
N LYS A 351 -15.38 2.00 17.54
CA LYS A 351 -16.67 2.67 17.72
C LYS A 351 -16.64 4.09 17.16
N GLN A 352 -15.56 4.82 17.35
CA GLN A 352 -15.42 6.17 16.82
C GLN A 352 -15.51 6.19 15.30
N ILE A 353 -14.77 5.31 14.59
CA ILE A 353 -14.85 5.24 13.14
C ILE A 353 -16.24 4.79 12.64
N GLU A 354 -16.98 3.94 13.40
CA GLU A 354 -18.36 3.57 13.03
C GLU A 354 -19.33 4.75 13.20
N ASP A 355 -19.13 5.61 14.21
CA ASP A 355 -19.93 6.82 14.41
C ASP A 355 -19.68 7.87 13.30
N GLU A 356 -18.50 7.87 12.67
CA GLU A 356 -18.08 8.78 11.59
C GLU A 356 -18.24 8.16 10.19
N LYS A 357 -18.90 7.03 10.05
CA LYS A 357 -19.00 6.24 8.80
C LYS A 357 -19.56 7.02 7.60
N ASP A 358 -20.51 7.90 7.82
CA ASP A 358 -21.12 8.69 6.75
C ASP A 358 -20.15 9.78 6.26
N ASP A 359 -19.29 10.31 7.13
CA ASP A 359 -18.23 11.26 6.76
C ASP A 359 -17.20 10.55 5.85
N TYR A 360 -16.81 9.31 6.17
CA TYR A 360 -15.90 8.53 5.31
C TYR A 360 -16.51 8.15 3.95
N LYS A 361 -17.82 7.98 3.86
CA LYS A 361 -18.51 7.81 2.57
C LYS A 361 -18.46 9.07 1.72
N ALA A 362 -18.63 10.22 2.34
CA ALA A 362 -18.53 11.51 1.64
C ALA A 362 -17.10 11.74 1.12
N ILE A 363 -16.08 11.37 1.92
CA ILE A 363 -14.67 11.39 1.48
C ILE A 363 -14.46 10.45 0.29
N ALA A 364 -15.01 9.24 0.32
CA ALA A 364 -14.92 8.30 -0.81
C ALA A 364 -15.57 8.88 -2.07
N GLU A 365 -16.77 9.46 -1.96
CA GLU A 365 -17.46 10.10 -3.09
C GLU A 365 -16.62 11.23 -3.69
N ARG A 366 -16.05 12.09 -2.83
CA ARG A 366 -15.18 13.18 -3.26
C ARG A 366 -13.93 12.68 -3.97
N ARG A 367 -13.25 11.63 -3.43
CA ARG A 367 -12.06 11.04 -4.05
C ARG A 367 -12.37 10.47 -5.42
N VAL A 368 -13.48 9.75 -5.56
CA VAL A 368 -13.92 9.21 -6.87
C VAL A 368 -14.20 10.34 -7.85
N ARG A 369 -14.90 11.41 -7.41
CA ARG A 369 -15.19 12.59 -8.25
C ARG A 369 -13.90 13.25 -8.74
N LEU A 370 -12.95 13.49 -7.85
CA LEU A 370 -11.66 14.08 -8.19
C LEU A 370 -10.82 13.17 -9.09
N GLY A 371 -10.79 11.86 -8.82
CA GLY A 371 -10.08 10.90 -9.66
C GLY A 371 -10.60 10.87 -11.10
N LEU A 372 -11.93 10.90 -11.28
CA LEU A 372 -12.55 10.98 -12.59
C LEU A 372 -12.23 12.30 -13.30
N LEU A 373 -12.28 13.41 -12.57
CA LEU A 373 -11.96 14.74 -13.08
C LEU A 373 -10.49 14.83 -13.53
N LEU A 374 -9.55 14.37 -12.70
CA LEU A 374 -8.12 14.32 -13.04
C LEU A 374 -7.86 13.42 -14.24
N SER A 375 -8.57 12.28 -14.33
CA SER A 375 -8.46 11.38 -15.50
C SER A 375 -8.86 12.07 -16.78
N GLU A 376 -9.98 12.82 -16.78
CA GLU A 376 -10.45 13.55 -17.94
C GLU A 376 -9.52 14.71 -18.31
N ILE A 377 -9.03 15.48 -17.34
CA ILE A 377 -8.01 16.53 -17.55
C ILE A 377 -6.76 15.93 -18.20
N GLY A 378 -6.26 14.82 -17.67
CA GLY A 378 -5.07 14.18 -18.18
C GLY A 378 -5.24 13.67 -19.60
N GLN A 379 -6.39 13.05 -19.92
CA GLN A 379 -6.70 12.60 -21.27
C GLN A 379 -6.81 13.75 -22.25
N ALA A 380 -7.55 14.82 -21.89
CA ALA A 380 -7.73 16.00 -22.73
C ALA A 380 -6.40 16.72 -23.04
N ASN A 381 -5.43 16.67 -22.13
CA ASN A 381 -4.13 17.32 -22.27
C ASN A 381 -3.00 16.37 -22.69
N GLY A 382 -3.30 15.10 -22.97
CA GLY A 382 -2.32 14.12 -23.45
C GLY A 382 -1.26 13.75 -22.43
N VAL A 383 -1.60 13.75 -21.14
CA VAL A 383 -0.70 13.28 -20.06
C VAL A 383 -0.61 11.77 -20.12
N GLU A 384 0.58 11.25 -20.36
CA GLU A 384 0.83 9.80 -20.47
C GLU A 384 1.97 9.35 -19.56
N ILE A 385 1.88 8.14 -19.05
CA ILE A 385 2.99 7.47 -18.34
C ILE A 385 3.83 6.72 -19.36
N THR A 386 5.11 7.04 -19.41
CA THR A 386 6.05 6.35 -20.29
C THR A 386 6.36 4.94 -19.81
N SER A 387 6.78 4.06 -20.73
CA SER A 387 7.21 2.71 -20.36
C SER A 387 8.39 2.70 -19.37
N GLN A 388 9.25 3.72 -19.40
CA GLN A 388 10.37 3.84 -18.48
C GLN A 388 9.88 4.16 -17.05
N GLU A 389 8.95 5.09 -16.90
CA GLU A 389 8.34 5.44 -15.60
C GLU A 389 7.59 4.24 -15.02
N MET A 390 6.82 3.53 -15.86
CA MET A 390 6.15 2.31 -15.42
C MET A 390 7.15 1.24 -14.95
N SER A 391 8.26 1.07 -15.65
CA SER A 391 9.31 0.13 -15.24
C SER A 391 9.96 0.50 -13.92
N MET A 392 10.23 1.80 -13.70
CA MET A 392 10.77 2.30 -12.42
C MET A 392 9.77 2.08 -11.28
N LEU A 393 8.49 2.37 -11.51
CA LEU A 393 7.42 2.18 -10.52
C LEU A 393 7.30 0.70 -10.10
N VAL A 394 7.27 -0.21 -11.08
CA VAL A 394 7.23 -1.66 -10.80
C VAL A 394 8.47 -2.11 -10.04
N GLN A 395 9.65 -1.58 -10.36
CA GLN A 395 10.91 -1.91 -9.70
C GLN A 395 10.95 -1.38 -8.25
N GLN A 396 10.44 -0.17 -8.04
CA GLN A 396 10.30 0.44 -6.71
C GLN A 396 9.33 -0.37 -5.84
N ALA A 397 8.14 -0.71 -6.37
CA ALA A 397 7.18 -1.54 -5.67
C ALA A 397 7.73 -2.93 -5.35
N ALA A 398 8.44 -3.56 -6.31
CA ALA A 398 9.08 -4.85 -6.11
C ALA A 398 10.16 -4.82 -5.01
N SER A 399 10.83 -3.67 -4.79
CA SER A 399 11.87 -3.55 -3.75
C SER A 399 11.35 -3.72 -2.32
N GLN A 400 10.05 -3.54 -2.11
CA GLN A 400 9.39 -3.74 -0.82
C GLN A 400 9.18 -5.23 -0.47
N TYR A 401 9.29 -6.10 -1.47
CA TYR A 401 9.16 -7.54 -1.29
C TYR A 401 10.52 -8.22 -1.05
N ARG A 402 10.49 -9.40 -0.43
CA ARG A 402 11.70 -10.24 -0.29
C ARG A 402 12.22 -10.64 -1.66
N GLU A 403 13.54 -10.83 -1.76
CA GLU A 403 14.20 -11.13 -3.04
C GLU A 403 13.56 -12.31 -3.80
N GLU A 404 13.11 -13.33 -3.09
CA GLU A 404 12.43 -14.52 -3.62
C GLU A 404 11.06 -14.21 -4.26
N ASP A 405 10.36 -13.18 -3.79
CA ASP A 405 9.00 -12.82 -4.22
C ASP A 405 8.98 -11.71 -5.29
N ARG A 406 10.10 -11.00 -5.50
CA ARG A 406 10.19 -9.90 -6.47
C ARG A 406 9.87 -10.33 -7.90
N GLU A 407 10.42 -11.49 -8.32
CA GLU A 407 10.15 -12.03 -9.66
C GLU A 407 8.67 -12.40 -9.84
N ARG A 408 8.05 -12.96 -8.81
CA ARG A 408 6.61 -13.31 -8.83
C ARG A 408 5.74 -12.07 -8.92
N PHE A 409 6.07 -11.04 -8.16
CA PHE A 409 5.36 -9.76 -8.22
C PHE A 409 5.47 -9.13 -9.61
N MET A 410 6.67 -9.05 -10.19
CA MET A 410 6.87 -8.52 -11.54
C MET A 410 6.10 -9.31 -12.60
N GLN A 411 6.07 -10.65 -12.51
CA GLN A 411 5.29 -11.49 -13.41
C GLN A 411 3.78 -11.28 -13.23
N TYR A 412 3.30 -11.14 -11.99
CA TYR A 412 1.92 -10.85 -11.68
C TYR A 412 1.46 -9.53 -12.33
N ILE A 413 2.22 -8.45 -12.15
CA ILE A 413 1.90 -7.15 -12.76
C ILE A 413 1.90 -7.22 -14.31
N GLN A 414 2.75 -8.05 -14.91
CA GLN A 414 2.76 -8.23 -16.37
C GLN A 414 1.58 -9.04 -16.90
N GLN A 415 1.07 -9.99 -16.12
CA GLN A 415 -0.01 -10.90 -16.53
C GLN A 415 -1.40 -10.34 -16.21
N GLU A 416 -1.51 -9.50 -15.17
CA GLU A 416 -2.77 -8.95 -14.69
C GLU A 416 -2.89 -7.45 -15.01
N PRO A 417 -3.57 -7.08 -16.10
CA PRO A 417 -3.72 -5.68 -16.51
C PRO A 417 -4.38 -4.79 -15.45
N MET A 418 -5.29 -5.34 -14.65
CA MET A 418 -5.95 -4.60 -13.56
C MET A 418 -4.97 -4.24 -12.46
N ALA A 419 -4.11 -5.16 -12.04
CA ALA A 419 -3.06 -4.89 -11.05
C ALA A 419 -2.06 -3.83 -11.56
N ALA A 420 -1.70 -3.91 -12.85
CA ALA A 420 -0.86 -2.89 -13.48
C ALA A 420 -1.56 -1.52 -13.51
N ALA A 421 -2.87 -1.47 -13.76
CA ALA A 421 -3.65 -0.24 -13.76
C ALA A 421 -3.74 0.38 -12.35
N GLN A 422 -3.99 -0.43 -11.32
CA GLN A 422 -4.01 0.01 -9.93
C GLN A 422 -2.67 0.58 -9.49
N LEU A 423 -1.57 -0.10 -9.85
CA LEU A 423 -0.22 0.40 -9.53
C LEU A 423 0.07 1.73 -10.25
N ARG A 424 -0.44 1.89 -11.48
CA ARG A 424 -0.23 3.08 -12.31
C ARG A 424 -1.04 4.29 -11.87
N ALA A 425 -2.23 4.10 -11.29
CA ALA A 425 -3.17 5.17 -11.00
C ALA A 425 -2.57 6.31 -10.15
N PRO A 426 -1.87 6.08 -9.01
CA PRO A 426 -1.28 7.15 -8.22
C PRO A 426 -0.23 7.97 -9.00
N LEU A 427 0.61 7.30 -9.81
CA LEU A 427 1.60 7.98 -10.63
C LEU A 427 0.96 8.86 -11.71
N TYR A 428 -0.15 8.38 -12.29
CA TYR A 428 -0.90 9.15 -13.28
C TYR A 428 -1.50 10.41 -12.67
N GLU A 429 -2.13 10.28 -11.51
CA GLU A 429 -2.68 11.43 -10.77
C GLU A 429 -1.59 12.45 -10.44
N ASP A 430 -0.43 12.01 -9.94
CA ASP A 430 0.68 12.90 -9.62
C ASP A 430 1.21 13.65 -10.86
N LYS A 431 1.25 12.99 -12.03
CA LYS A 431 1.64 13.64 -13.29
C LYS A 431 0.61 14.69 -13.76
N VAL A 432 -0.68 14.40 -13.57
CA VAL A 432 -1.73 15.38 -13.88
C VAL A 432 -1.67 16.57 -12.92
N VAL A 433 -1.41 16.32 -11.65
CA VAL A 433 -1.20 17.38 -10.65
C VAL A 433 0.02 18.22 -11.00
N ASP A 434 1.14 17.60 -11.40
CA ASP A 434 2.34 18.34 -11.86
C ASP A 434 2.04 19.20 -13.09
N PHE A 435 1.32 18.65 -14.06
CA PHE A 435 0.85 19.42 -15.22
C PHE A 435 -0.01 20.62 -14.82
N LEU A 436 -0.90 20.45 -13.84
CA LEU A 436 -1.74 21.54 -13.34
C LEU A 436 -0.93 22.58 -12.54
N PHE A 437 0.08 22.19 -11.80
CA PHE A 437 1.00 23.11 -11.13
C PHE A 437 1.78 23.97 -12.14
N ASP A 438 2.20 23.38 -13.25
CA ASP A 438 2.90 24.11 -14.33
C ASP A 438 1.98 25.13 -15.04
N LYS A 439 0.67 24.90 -15.01
CA LYS A 439 -0.35 25.79 -15.61
C LYS A 439 -0.86 26.87 -14.65
N ALA A 440 -0.83 26.60 -13.35
CA ALA A 440 -1.39 27.47 -12.34
C ALA A 440 -0.56 28.77 -12.15
N GLU A 441 -1.24 29.85 -11.80
CA GLU A 441 -0.59 31.07 -11.29
C GLU A 441 -0.12 30.82 -9.85
N VAL A 442 1.17 30.52 -9.68
CA VAL A 442 1.75 30.22 -8.36
C VAL A 442 2.32 31.51 -7.75
N THR A 443 1.85 31.85 -6.53
CA THR A 443 2.41 32.92 -5.71
C THR A 443 3.19 32.30 -4.56
N GLU A 444 4.45 32.73 -4.37
CA GLU A 444 5.27 32.22 -3.27
C GLU A 444 5.10 33.08 -2.02
N ARG A 445 4.97 32.44 -0.86
CA ARG A 445 4.95 33.08 0.45
C ARG A 445 5.90 32.36 1.39
N GLU A 446 6.84 33.10 1.99
CA GLU A 446 7.71 32.58 3.03
C GLU A 446 6.92 32.40 4.33
N VAL A 447 7.04 31.23 4.94
CA VAL A 447 6.38 30.83 6.18
C VAL A 447 7.34 30.06 7.07
N THR A 448 7.00 29.92 8.35
CA THR A 448 7.71 29.00 9.25
C THR A 448 7.25 27.56 9.04
N GLN A 449 8.03 26.60 9.52
CA GLN A 449 7.63 25.19 9.46
C GLN A 449 6.34 24.92 10.26
N GLU A 450 6.18 25.60 11.40
CA GLU A 450 4.97 25.52 12.22
C GLU A 450 3.73 26.07 11.49
N GLU A 451 3.89 27.19 10.77
CA GLU A 451 2.81 27.76 9.96
C GLU A 451 2.43 26.86 8.78
N LEU A 452 3.40 26.21 8.12
CA LEU A 452 3.14 25.24 7.05
C LEU A 452 2.39 24.02 7.61
N GLN A 453 2.81 23.50 8.75
CA GLN A 453 2.16 22.35 9.40
C GLN A 453 0.75 22.71 9.86
N ALA A 454 0.57 23.88 10.49
CA ALA A 454 -0.74 24.38 10.87
C ALA A 454 -1.67 24.61 9.67
N ALA A 455 -1.15 25.04 8.52
CA ALA A 455 -1.93 25.16 7.29
C ALA A 455 -2.41 23.79 6.77
N ILE A 456 -1.57 22.74 6.88
CA ILE A 456 -1.95 21.38 6.50
C ILE A 456 -3.02 20.82 7.46
N GLU A 457 -2.87 21.04 8.77
CA GLU A 457 -3.84 20.59 9.78
C GLU A 457 -5.16 21.35 9.69
N ALA A 458 -5.13 22.67 9.51
CA ALA A 458 -6.33 23.50 9.37
C ALA A 458 -7.15 23.14 8.13
N ASP A 459 -6.49 22.77 7.03
CA ASP A 459 -7.17 22.32 5.82
C ASP A 459 -7.83 20.93 6.03
N GLU A 460 -7.30 20.07 6.91
CA GLU A 460 -7.92 18.80 7.30
C GLU A 460 -9.23 19.02 8.07
N ASP A 461 -9.22 19.92 9.04
CA ASP A 461 -10.40 20.26 9.84
C ASP A 461 -11.49 20.94 9.02
N VAL A 462 -11.13 21.82 8.09
CA VAL A 462 -12.08 22.52 7.20
C VAL A 462 -12.70 21.55 6.18
N GLU A 463 -11.97 20.53 5.74
CA GLU A 463 -12.51 19.47 4.87
C GLU A 463 -13.57 18.66 5.60
N ALA A 464 -13.30 18.22 6.82
CA ALA A 464 -14.25 17.50 7.67
C ALA A 464 -15.51 18.34 8.02
N GLU A 465 -15.37 19.66 8.22
CA GLU A 465 -16.53 20.55 8.48
C GLU A 465 -17.35 20.87 7.23
N LYS A 466 -16.74 21.08 6.07
CA LYS A 466 -17.46 21.35 4.80
C LYS A 466 -18.29 20.17 4.35
N GLU A 467 -17.85 18.95 4.61
CA GLU A 467 -18.60 17.73 4.30
C GLU A 467 -19.79 17.52 5.23
N LYS A 468 -19.66 17.82 6.54
CA LYS A 468 -20.75 17.81 7.51
C LYS A 468 -21.90 18.76 7.13
N VAL A 469 -21.61 19.91 6.52
CA VAL A 469 -22.60 20.89 6.08
C VAL A 469 -23.33 20.46 4.79
N LYS A 470 -22.72 19.64 3.94
CA LYS A 470 -23.35 19.10 2.71
C LYS A 470 -24.29 17.92 2.97
N ALA A 471 -24.08 17.17 4.04
CA ALA A 471 -24.84 15.97 4.40
C ALA A 471 -26.20 16.25 5.06
N GLU A 472 -26.52 17.49 5.46
CA GLU A 472 -27.85 17.81 5.96
C GLU A 472 -28.90 17.86 4.83
N PRO A 473 -29.96 17.04 4.89
CA PRO A 473 -31.02 17.05 3.87
C PRO A 473 -31.75 18.36 3.89
N LYS A 474 -31.83 19.05 2.75
CA LYS A 474 -32.67 20.24 2.52
C LYS A 474 -34.16 19.89 2.77
N THR A 475 -34.60 19.89 4.00
CA THR A 475 -36.02 19.85 4.32
C THR A 475 -36.66 21.19 3.98
N LYS A 476 -37.69 21.12 3.18
CA LYS A 476 -38.54 22.16 2.63
C LYS A 476 -38.90 23.25 3.65
N LYS A 477 -38.45 24.49 3.41
CA LYS A 477 -38.99 25.67 4.03
C LYS A 477 -40.35 26.02 3.41
N ALA A 478 -41.42 25.72 4.14
CA ALA A 478 -42.73 26.32 3.92
C ALA A 478 -42.81 27.69 4.62
N SER A 479 -43.27 28.62 3.87
CA SER A 479 -43.48 30.03 4.18
C SER A 479 -44.30 30.34 5.45
N ALA A 480 -43.83 31.28 6.26
CA ALA A 480 -44.75 32.17 7.00
C ALA A 480 -44.08 33.53 7.25
N LYS A 481 -44.89 34.53 6.96
CA LYS A 481 -44.70 35.96 6.86
C LYS A 481 -44.36 36.67 8.20
N LYS A 482 -43.54 37.73 8.05
CA LYS A 482 -43.55 39.08 8.67
C LYS A 482 -43.90 39.25 10.16
N ALA A 483 -42.99 39.78 10.93
CA ALA A 483 -43.09 41.12 11.53
C ALA A 483 -41.79 41.50 12.29
N ALA A 484 -41.22 42.63 11.96
CA ALA A 484 -40.22 43.38 12.72
C ALA A 484 -40.93 44.62 13.31
N PRO A 485 -40.23 45.52 14.01
CA PRO A 485 -39.35 45.45 15.17
C PRO A 485 -39.79 46.41 16.31
N LYS A 486 -39.21 46.37 17.51
CA LYS A 486 -39.00 47.59 18.31
C LYS A 486 -37.92 47.43 19.40
N LYS A 487 -37.13 48.46 19.45
CA LYS A 487 -36.07 48.86 20.38
C LYS A 487 -36.56 49.03 21.83
N SER A 488 -35.64 48.83 22.77
CA SER A 488 -35.11 49.76 23.79
C SER A 488 -34.54 48.95 24.95
N ALA A 489 -33.29 49.05 25.27
CA ALA A 489 -32.59 50.05 26.05
C ALA A 489 -32.74 49.84 27.57
N ALA A 490 -31.60 49.58 28.13
CA ALA A 490 -31.05 50.12 29.37
C ALA A 490 -31.37 49.47 30.72
N SER A 491 -30.29 49.17 31.35
CA SER A 491 -29.80 49.52 32.69
C SER A 491 -30.14 48.56 33.82
N GLU A 492 -29.06 48.09 34.34
CA GLU A 492 -28.43 48.42 35.64
C GLU A 492 -28.93 47.70 36.88
N LYS A 493 -27.96 47.08 37.49
CA LYS A 493 -27.58 47.02 38.90
C LYS A 493 -28.28 46.07 39.88
N ALA A 494 -27.40 45.30 40.37
CA ALA A 494 -26.92 45.20 41.77
C ALA A 494 -27.64 44.25 42.73
N ALA A 495 -26.75 43.44 43.27
CA ALA A 495 -26.59 43.03 44.67
C ALA A 495 -27.69 42.13 45.25
N ASP A 496 -27.34 41.12 45.79
CA ASP A 496 -26.71 40.78 47.04
C ASP A 496 -27.42 39.61 47.73
N ASP A 497 -26.60 38.80 48.29
CA ASP A 497 -26.72 38.08 49.53
C ASP A 497 -27.64 36.87 49.72
N GLY A 498 -27.00 35.85 50.22
CA GLY A 498 -27.45 35.11 51.39
C GLY A 498 -27.78 33.63 51.15
N ASP A 499 -26.83 32.88 51.47
CA ASP A 499 -26.71 31.94 52.59
C ASP A 499 -27.23 30.51 52.44
N GLU A 500 -26.28 29.65 52.70
CA GLU A 500 -26.31 28.37 53.45
C GLU A 500 -27.46 27.38 53.18
N THR A 501 -27.14 26.18 52.82
CA THR A 501 -26.78 25.07 53.74
C THR A 501 -26.62 23.75 53.00
N LYS A 502 -25.48 23.15 53.20
CA LYS A 502 -25.27 21.70 53.19
C LYS A 502 -25.88 21.13 54.50
N PRO A 503 -26.23 19.84 54.67
CA PRO A 503 -25.35 18.71 54.39
C PRO A 503 -26.02 17.32 54.17
N ALA A 504 -25.10 16.40 53.88
CA ALA A 504 -24.98 15.01 54.34
C ALA A 504 -25.85 13.93 53.67
N ALA A 505 -25.24 13.08 52.92
CA ALA A 505 -24.60 11.80 53.28
C ALA A 505 -25.55 10.69 53.75
N LYS A 506 -25.54 9.59 53.08
CA LYS A 506 -25.35 8.22 53.57
C LYS A 506 -25.69 7.17 52.51
N LYS A 507 -24.67 6.46 52.10
CA LYS A 507 -24.35 5.05 52.42
C LYS A 507 -25.10 4.00 51.61
N ALA A 508 -24.27 3.27 50.91
CA ALA A 508 -24.51 1.89 50.47
C ALA A 508 -24.84 0.96 51.66
N PRO A 509 -25.41 -0.21 51.45
CA PRO A 509 -24.50 -1.35 51.46
C PRO A 509 -24.81 -2.47 50.46
N ALA A 510 -23.73 -3.13 50.19
CA ALA A 510 -23.44 -4.44 49.71
C ALA A 510 -24.18 -5.59 50.43
N LYS A 511 -24.24 -6.69 49.75
CA LYS A 511 -24.06 -8.10 50.12
C LYS A 511 -25.07 -8.99 49.42
N LYS A 512 -24.65 -9.99 48.83
CA LYS A 512 -24.03 -11.31 49.02
C LYS A 512 -24.96 -12.33 48.41
N ALA A 513 -24.47 -13.09 47.47
CA ALA A 513 -23.88 -14.41 47.63
C ALA A 513 -24.86 -15.59 47.64
N ALA A 514 -24.53 -16.54 46.95
CA ALA A 514 -24.47 -17.96 47.10
C ALA A 514 -25.35 -18.67 46.08
N ALA A 515 -24.81 -19.48 45.24
CA ALA A 515 -24.08 -20.74 45.38
C ALA A 515 -25.00 -21.94 45.16
N THR A 516 -24.38 -22.91 44.59
CA THR A 516 -24.69 -24.35 44.52
C THR A 516 -25.48 -24.74 43.28
N GLY A 517 -25.07 -25.68 42.58
CA GLY A 517 -24.29 -26.89 42.69
C GLY A 517 -24.69 -27.72 41.50
N ASP A 518 -23.84 -28.29 40.92
CA ASP A 518 -23.34 -29.66 41.12
C ASP A 518 -24.03 -30.72 40.26
N LYS A 519 -23.19 -31.47 39.66
CA LYS A 519 -23.22 -32.90 39.29
C LYS A 519 -23.59 -33.31 37.90
N ASP A 520 -22.51 -33.86 37.33
CA ASP A 520 -22.31 -35.23 36.89
C ASP A 520 -23.22 -35.76 35.78
N ASP A 521 -22.69 -36.34 34.76
CA ASP A 521 -22.22 -37.72 34.68
C ASP A 521 -21.69 -38.06 33.30
N LYS A 522 -20.49 -38.59 33.30
CA LYS A 522 -20.02 -39.86 32.74
C LYS A 522 -20.53 -40.35 31.40
N GLY A 523 -19.51 -40.80 30.72
CA GLY A 523 -19.45 -42.12 30.09
C GLY A 523 -19.38 -42.00 28.57
N ASP A 524 -18.68 -42.73 27.86
CA ASP A 524 -17.78 -43.85 28.03
C ASP A 524 -17.20 -44.19 26.66
N LYS A 525 -15.94 -44.53 26.65
CA LYS A 525 -15.24 -45.55 25.86
C LYS A 525 -15.68 -45.95 24.45
N GLY A 526 -14.65 -46.15 23.69
CA GLY A 526 -14.46 -47.26 22.75
C GLY A 526 -13.73 -46.79 21.51
N ASP A 527 -12.62 -47.11 21.28
CA ASP A 527 -11.69 -48.25 21.22
C ASP A 527 -11.32 -48.50 19.76
N LYS A 528 -10.02 -48.65 19.54
CA LYS A 528 -9.29 -49.39 18.50
C LYS A 528 -9.57 -49.02 17.05
N GLY A 529 -8.57 -48.64 16.31
CA GLY A 529 -7.32 -49.30 15.99
C GLY A 529 -7.37 -49.69 14.55
N ASP A 530 -6.46 -49.29 13.74
CA ASP A 530 -5.67 -50.23 12.98
C ASP A 530 -4.53 -49.56 12.21
N LYS A 531 -3.47 -50.29 12.13
CA LYS A 531 -2.17 -50.03 11.51
C LYS A 531 -2.24 -50.17 10.00
N GLY A 532 -1.28 -49.59 9.37
CA GLY A 532 -0.80 -49.97 8.05
C GLY A 532 -0.51 -48.72 7.21
N ASP A 533 0.52 -48.44 6.66
CA ASP A 533 1.77 -49.02 6.23
C ASP A 533 2.55 -47.89 5.53
N LYS A 534 3.78 -47.68 5.94
CA LYS A 534 4.79 -46.95 5.13
C LYS A 534 5.26 -47.85 4.00
N PRO A 535 5.63 -47.31 2.85
CA PRO A 535 6.79 -47.81 2.17
C PRO A 535 7.89 -46.77 2.01
N ALA A 536 9.06 -47.31 2.17
CA ALA A 536 10.38 -46.75 2.30
C ALA A 536 10.89 -45.98 1.09
N ALA A 537 11.76 -45.01 1.41
CA ALA A 537 12.66 -44.30 0.55
C ALA A 537 13.61 -45.25 -0.21
N LYS A 538 13.83 -44.94 -1.51
CA LYS A 538 15.02 -45.35 -2.25
C LYS A 538 15.84 -44.13 -2.65
N LYS A 539 17.02 -44.04 -2.02
CA LYS A 539 18.15 -43.20 -2.41
C LYS A 539 18.63 -43.64 -3.80
N ALA A 540 18.89 -42.67 -4.70
CA ALA A 540 19.77 -42.86 -5.85
C ALA A 540 20.77 -41.69 -5.88
N ALA A 541 22.03 -42.06 -5.88
CA ALA A 541 23.21 -41.20 -5.90
C ALA A 541 23.50 -40.64 -7.31
N PRO A 542 24.25 -39.53 -7.42
CA PRO A 542 24.50 -38.86 -8.70
C PRO A 542 25.65 -39.47 -9.47
N LYS A 543 25.48 -39.64 -10.79
CA LYS A 543 26.53 -39.97 -11.75
C LYS A 543 27.28 -38.69 -12.18
N LYS A 544 28.61 -38.74 -12.02
CA LYS A 544 29.61 -37.84 -12.67
C LYS A 544 29.64 -38.10 -14.18
N THR A 545 29.62 -37.04 -14.98
CA THR A 545 30.24 -36.98 -16.33
C THR A 545 30.71 -35.56 -16.54
N ALA A 546 31.99 -35.36 -16.52
CA ALA A 546 32.93 -35.21 -17.64
C ALA A 546 32.98 -33.81 -18.28
N ALA A 547 34.14 -33.22 -18.18
CA ALA A 547 34.66 -31.97 -18.67
C ALA A 547 34.40 -31.69 -20.17
N ALA A 548 34.12 -30.44 -20.52
CA ALA A 548 34.31 -29.92 -21.87
C ALA A 548 34.85 -28.49 -21.85
N LYS A 549 36.02 -28.40 -22.34
CA LYS A 549 36.87 -27.36 -22.96
C LYS A 549 36.33 -25.92 -23.11
N LYS A 550 37.14 -24.98 -22.59
CA LYS A 550 37.20 -23.55 -23.00
C LYS A 550 37.48 -23.42 -24.52
N PRO A 551 36.89 -22.43 -25.19
CA PRO A 551 37.49 -21.84 -26.39
C PRO A 551 38.16 -20.50 -26.09
N ALA A 552 39.21 -20.28 -26.88
CA ALA A 552 40.23 -19.26 -26.77
C ALA A 552 39.75 -17.84 -27.13
N ALA A 553 40.42 -16.87 -26.53
CA ALA A 553 40.37 -15.45 -26.82
C ALA A 553 40.72 -15.11 -28.27
N LYS A 554 39.89 -14.27 -28.92
CA LYS A 554 40.23 -13.54 -30.16
C LYS A 554 40.58 -12.11 -29.85
N LYS A 555 41.79 -11.71 -30.32
CA LYS A 555 42.39 -10.38 -30.26
C LYS A 555 41.55 -9.34 -31.03
N ALA A 556 41.44 -8.16 -30.46
CA ALA A 556 40.93 -6.95 -31.10
C ALA A 556 41.95 -6.36 -32.10
N PRO A 557 41.50 -5.71 -33.19
CA PRO A 557 42.40 -4.94 -34.06
C PRO A 557 42.47 -3.47 -33.60
N THR A 558 43.71 -2.98 -33.64
CA THR A 558 44.16 -1.60 -33.40
C THR A 558 43.56 -0.60 -34.40
N LYS A 559 43.05 0.51 -33.90
CA LYS A 559 42.64 1.70 -34.68
C LYS A 559 43.88 2.56 -34.96
N LYS A 560 44.09 2.82 -36.27
CA LYS A 560 45.02 3.79 -36.80
C LYS A 560 44.36 5.15 -36.91
N ALA A 561 44.99 6.18 -36.42
CA ALA A 561 44.61 7.58 -36.58
C ALA A 561 44.83 8.03 -38.03
N ALA A 562 43.96 8.90 -38.51
CA ALA A 562 44.26 9.80 -39.65
C ALA A 562 43.60 11.16 -39.35
N ASP A 563 44.46 12.15 -39.24
CA ASP A 563 44.21 13.59 -39.38
C ASP A 563 43.63 13.91 -40.76
N THR A 564 42.84 14.96 -40.84
CA THR A 564 43.02 16.08 -41.75
C THR A 564 41.66 16.78 -42.05
N LYS A 565 41.63 17.98 -41.73
CA LYS A 565 41.08 19.28 -42.13
C LYS A 565 39.87 19.80 -41.40
#